data_f21ebb7639c7e5ebd45f7a855533575b
#
_entry.id   f21ebb7639c7e5ebd45f7a855533575b
#
_cell.length_a   1.000
_cell.length_b   1.000
_cell.length_c   1.000
_cell.angle_alpha   90.00
_cell.angle_beta   90.00
_cell.angle_gamma   90.00
#
_symmetry.space_group_name_H-M   'P 1'
#
loop_
_entity.id
_entity.type
_entity.pdbx_description
1 polymer ?
#
loop_
_entity_poly.entity_id
_entity_poly.type
_entity_poly.pdbx_seq_one_letter_code
_entity_poly.pdbx_strand_id
1 'polypeptide(L)'
;MKFIVTQTCVLLMVLNLAGCQLWGLAGSAVDKSAARVGLGPNNVSSVGVMAELGNNPSAVTVDIAFAYGDAAATVLTQSTAITWFNEYEGFCRSYSNQLDVVRLEVPMGYSALLSDLPKEHRLAQSIVVFVRNAGKGDITTLETPWVNVSKGKMEVLPIPPGSKASGNVVDAVKGARTLC
;
A
#
# COMPACT_ATOMS: atom_id res chain seq x y z
N MET A 1 43.51 -4.56 45.96
CA MET A 1 42.88 -3.54 45.11
C MET A 1 42.68 -3.95 43.65
N LYS A 2 43.39 -4.93 43.07
CA LYS A 2 43.24 -5.33 41.65
C LYS A 2 42.00 -6.22 41.35
N PHE A 3 41.47 -6.94 42.32
CA PHE A 3 40.31 -7.85 42.12
C PHE A 3 38.96 -7.16 42.05
N ILE A 4 38.78 -5.97 42.63
CA ILE A 4 37.51 -5.25 42.66
C ILE A 4 37.24 -4.54 41.33
N VAL A 5 38.29 -4.09 40.64
CA VAL A 5 38.15 -3.38 39.36
C VAL A 5 37.76 -4.32 38.24
N THR A 6 38.19 -5.58 38.26
CA THR A 6 37.84 -6.57 37.20
C THR A 6 36.37 -7.00 37.29
N GLN A 7 35.82 -7.08 38.49
CA GLN A 7 34.45 -7.54 38.70
C GLN A 7 33.41 -6.47 38.33
N THR A 8 33.75 -5.19 38.51
CA THR A 8 32.90 -4.05 38.09
C THR A 8 32.85 -3.89 36.57
N CYS A 9 33.96 -4.15 35.84
CA CYS A 9 33.97 -4.10 34.36
C CYS A 9 33.12 -5.20 33.74
N VAL A 10 33.12 -6.42 34.29
CA VAL A 10 32.30 -7.53 33.76
C VAL A 10 30.82 -7.27 34.00
N LEU A 11 30.45 -6.69 35.15
CA LEU A 11 29.06 -6.37 35.43
C LEU A 11 28.51 -5.25 34.54
N LEU A 12 29.32 -4.27 34.16
CA LEU A 12 28.96 -3.19 33.23
C LEU A 12 28.84 -3.68 31.78
N MET A 13 29.61 -4.68 31.36
CA MET A 13 29.48 -5.26 30.03
C MET A 13 28.22 -6.12 29.84
N VAL A 14 27.78 -6.83 30.89
CA VAL A 14 26.56 -7.65 30.83
C VAL A 14 25.29 -6.77 30.78
N LEU A 15 25.28 -5.60 31.38
CA LEU A 15 24.15 -4.68 31.34
C LEU A 15 23.94 -4.05 29.92
N ASN A 16 25.02 -3.92 29.14
CA ASN A 16 24.89 -3.36 27.77
C ASN A 16 24.34 -4.37 26.74
N LEU A 17 24.45 -5.67 26.98
CA LEU A 17 23.91 -6.70 26.08
C LEU A 17 22.41 -6.94 26.27
N ALA A 18 21.84 -6.63 27.41
CA ALA A 18 20.40 -6.77 27.67
C ALA A 18 19.57 -5.59 27.14
N GLY A 19 20.19 -4.44 26.90
CA GLY A 19 19.48 -3.22 26.46
C GLY A 19 19.05 -3.21 25.00
N CYS A 20 19.75 -3.92 24.11
CA CYS A 20 19.45 -3.88 22.67
C CYS A 20 18.25 -4.73 22.24
N GLN A 21 17.82 -5.71 23.03
CA GLN A 21 16.70 -6.59 22.65
C GLN A 21 15.32 -6.04 23.10
N LEU A 22 15.26 -5.18 24.11
CA LEU A 22 13.98 -4.60 24.55
C LEU A 22 13.47 -3.49 23.64
N TRP A 23 14.33 -2.81 22.90
CA TRP A 23 13.90 -1.72 21.99
C TRP A 23 13.21 -2.24 20.74
N GLY A 24 13.55 -3.43 20.24
CA GLY A 24 12.90 -4.03 19.07
C GLY A 24 11.45 -4.48 19.33
N LEU A 25 11.12 -4.88 20.56
CA LEU A 25 9.77 -5.32 20.92
C LEU A 25 8.83 -4.15 21.25
N ALA A 26 9.35 -3.03 21.70
CA ALA A 26 8.55 -1.84 22.00
C ALA A 26 8.12 -1.09 20.74
N GLY A 27 8.95 -1.04 19.68
CA GLY A 27 8.67 -0.36 18.42
C GLY A 27 7.44 -0.92 17.72
N SER A 28 7.36 -2.25 17.57
CA SER A 28 6.27 -2.89 16.82
C SER A 28 4.90 -2.80 17.51
N ALA A 29 4.85 -2.67 18.83
CA ALA A 29 3.60 -2.52 19.57
C ALA A 29 3.08 -1.08 19.53
N VAL A 30 3.98 -0.10 19.52
CA VAL A 30 3.62 1.33 19.40
C VAL A 30 3.09 1.63 18.01
N ASP A 31 3.70 1.10 16.96
CA ASP A 31 3.26 1.32 15.57
C ASP A 31 1.83 0.79 15.33
N LYS A 32 1.51 -0.39 15.86
CA LYS A 32 0.15 -0.97 15.71
C LYS A 32 -0.92 -0.17 16.48
N SER A 33 -0.59 0.39 17.62
CA SER A 33 -1.53 1.22 18.39
C SER A 33 -1.71 2.61 17.77
N ALA A 34 -0.65 3.22 17.27
CA ALA A 34 -0.69 4.49 16.57
C ALA A 34 -1.52 4.41 15.28
N ALA A 35 -1.34 3.36 14.49
CA ALA A 35 -2.11 3.14 13.26
C ALA A 35 -3.63 2.97 13.52
N ARG A 36 -4.04 2.38 14.66
CA ARG A 36 -5.45 2.26 15.04
C ARG A 36 -6.13 3.59 15.33
N VAL A 37 -5.37 4.62 15.69
CA VAL A 37 -5.86 5.98 15.93
C VAL A 37 -5.56 6.92 14.75
N GLY A 38 -5.24 6.38 13.57
CA GLY A 38 -5.00 7.17 12.36
C GLY A 38 -3.61 7.77 12.24
N LEU A 39 -2.66 7.37 13.08
CA LEU A 39 -1.26 7.82 13.06
C LEU A 39 -0.37 6.77 12.37
N GLY A 40 -0.79 6.23 11.25
CA GLY A 40 -0.01 5.28 10.45
C GLY A 40 0.99 5.99 9.50
N PRO A 41 1.86 5.23 8.83
CA PRO A 41 2.80 5.76 7.82
C PRO A 41 2.10 6.34 6.58
N ASN A 42 0.80 6.10 6.41
CA ASN A 42 0.00 6.66 5.33
C ASN A 42 -1.35 7.18 5.83
N ASN A 43 -2.00 8.04 5.03
CA ASN A 43 -3.29 8.66 5.34
C ASN A 43 -4.43 8.17 4.42
N VAL A 44 -4.19 7.21 3.54
CA VAL A 44 -5.18 6.75 2.56
C VAL A 44 -6.43 6.24 3.26
N SER A 45 -7.58 6.83 2.96
CA SER A 45 -8.90 6.48 3.52
C SER A 45 -9.84 5.85 2.48
N SER A 46 -9.62 6.16 1.21
CA SER A 46 -10.34 5.59 0.07
C SER A 46 -9.51 5.76 -1.19
N VAL A 47 -9.79 4.98 -2.23
CA VAL A 47 -9.16 5.10 -3.55
C VAL A 47 -10.24 5.17 -4.61
N GLY A 48 -10.27 6.27 -5.36
CA GLY A 48 -11.15 6.42 -6.52
C GLY A 48 -10.43 5.96 -7.80
N VAL A 49 -11.16 5.32 -8.69
CA VAL A 49 -10.70 4.98 -10.03
C VAL A 49 -11.71 5.49 -11.04
N MET A 50 -11.27 6.22 -12.03
CA MET A 50 -12.09 6.67 -13.14
C MET A 50 -11.49 6.16 -14.46
N ALA A 51 -12.27 5.40 -15.21
CA ALA A 51 -11.92 4.95 -16.54
C ALA A 51 -12.68 5.79 -17.56
N GLU A 52 -11.99 6.70 -18.26
CA GLU A 52 -12.61 7.54 -19.29
C GLU A 52 -13.07 6.69 -20.49
N LEU A 53 -14.13 7.14 -21.15
CA LEU A 53 -14.60 6.53 -22.39
C LEU A 53 -13.49 6.53 -23.45
N GLY A 54 -13.14 5.35 -23.94
CA GLY A 54 -12.20 5.13 -25.03
C GLY A 54 -12.87 4.47 -26.21
N ASN A 55 -12.14 4.33 -27.31
CA ASN A 55 -12.62 3.66 -28.51
C ASN A 55 -12.79 2.13 -28.35
N ASN A 56 -12.28 1.56 -27.24
CA ASN A 56 -12.41 0.15 -26.93
C ASN A 56 -13.20 -0.01 -25.62
N PRO A 57 -14.38 -0.66 -25.62
CA PRO A 57 -15.28 -0.74 -24.46
C PRO A 57 -14.84 -1.76 -23.39
N SER A 58 -13.59 -2.20 -23.37
CA SER A 58 -13.09 -3.14 -22.37
C SER A 58 -12.94 -2.50 -20.99
N ALA A 59 -13.12 -3.29 -19.93
CA ALA A 59 -12.82 -2.85 -18.57
C ALA A 59 -11.31 -2.62 -18.36
N VAL A 60 -11.00 -1.73 -17.42
CA VAL A 60 -9.63 -1.48 -16.97
C VAL A 60 -9.37 -2.30 -15.70
N THR A 61 -8.32 -3.12 -15.71
CA THR A 61 -7.86 -3.85 -14.53
C THR A 61 -6.93 -2.96 -13.72
N VAL A 62 -7.27 -2.76 -12.45
CA VAL A 62 -6.52 -1.95 -11.50
C VAL A 62 -6.20 -2.79 -10.27
N ASP A 63 -4.93 -2.91 -9.92
CA ASP A 63 -4.46 -3.52 -8.67
C ASP A 63 -3.96 -2.42 -7.73
N ILE A 64 -4.49 -2.40 -6.50
CA ILE A 64 -4.03 -1.55 -5.43
C ILE A 64 -3.27 -2.44 -4.45
N ALA A 65 -1.95 -2.25 -4.38
CA ALA A 65 -1.05 -3.06 -3.57
C ALA A 65 -0.59 -2.30 -2.34
N PHE A 66 -0.71 -2.93 -1.16
CA PHE A 66 -0.38 -2.40 0.15
C PHE A 66 0.81 -3.18 0.71
N ALA A 67 1.97 -2.55 0.88
CA ALA A 67 3.17 -3.18 1.41
C ALA A 67 3.41 -2.80 2.88
N TYR A 68 3.58 -3.81 3.75
CA TYR A 68 3.72 -3.66 5.21
C TYR A 68 5.15 -3.82 5.71
N GLY A 69 6.13 -3.96 4.83
CA GLY A 69 7.54 -4.09 5.19
C GLY A 69 8.45 -3.54 4.11
N ASP A 70 9.68 -3.18 4.47
CA ASP A 70 10.65 -2.53 3.58
C ASP A 70 10.94 -3.31 2.31
N ALA A 71 11.04 -4.65 2.42
CA ALA A 71 11.30 -5.51 1.27
C ALA A 71 10.13 -5.48 0.26
N ALA A 72 8.89 -5.61 0.74
CA ALA A 72 7.69 -5.54 -0.09
C ALA A 72 7.51 -4.12 -0.67
N ALA A 73 7.72 -3.06 0.13
CA ALA A 73 7.65 -1.67 -0.33
C ALA A 73 8.66 -1.38 -1.44
N THR A 74 9.91 -1.88 -1.28
CA THR A 74 10.95 -1.75 -2.31
C THR A 74 10.55 -2.43 -3.62
N VAL A 75 10.01 -3.64 -3.55
CA VAL A 75 9.55 -4.37 -4.74
C VAL A 75 8.42 -3.63 -5.44
N LEU A 76 7.41 -3.13 -4.71
CA LEU A 76 6.32 -2.36 -5.31
C LEU A 76 6.82 -1.10 -6.01
N THR A 77 7.72 -0.35 -5.35
CA THR A 77 8.25 0.90 -5.91
C THR A 77 9.16 0.69 -7.11
N GLN A 78 9.85 -0.44 -7.20
CA GLN A 78 10.73 -0.77 -8.33
C GLN A 78 10.01 -1.47 -9.48
N SER A 79 8.92 -2.22 -9.22
CA SER A 79 8.19 -2.93 -10.26
C SER A 79 7.53 -1.98 -11.24
N THR A 80 7.53 -2.34 -12.52
CA THR A 80 6.67 -1.71 -13.54
C THR A 80 5.28 -2.36 -13.53
N ALA A 81 4.28 -1.71 -14.15
CA ALA A 81 2.96 -2.34 -14.29
C ALA A 81 3.03 -3.63 -15.11
N ILE A 82 3.87 -3.70 -16.13
CA ILE A 82 4.07 -4.91 -16.95
C ILE A 82 4.63 -6.05 -16.09
N THR A 83 5.70 -5.79 -15.33
CA THR A 83 6.29 -6.78 -14.43
C THR A 83 5.28 -7.24 -13.37
N TRP A 84 4.56 -6.28 -12.76
CA TRP A 84 3.53 -6.57 -11.77
C TRP A 84 2.49 -7.56 -12.29
N PHE A 85 1.83 -7.25 -13.40
CA PHE A 85 0.76 -8.10 -13.92
C PHE A 85 1.23 -9.46 -14.47
N ASN A 86 2.49 -9.59 -14.84
CA ASN A 86 3.06 -10.85 -15.28
C ASN A 86 3.50 -11.75 -14.10
N GLU A 87 3.91 -11.16 -12.97
CA GLU A 87 4.57 -11.85 -11.87
C GLU A 87 3.82 -11.72 -10.53
N TYR A 88 2.61 -11.14 -10.51
CA TYR A 88 1.90 -10.83 -9.26
C TYR A 88 1.73 -12.04 -8.33
N GLU A 89 1.49 -13.25 -8.88
CA GLU A 89 1.38 -14.47 -8.09
C GLU A 89 2.70 -14.84 -7.39
N GLY A 90 3.82 -14.56 -8.04
CA GLY A 90 5.15 -14.73 -7.48
C GLY A 90 5.38 -13.74 -6.32
N PHE A 91 4.99 -12.48 -6.52
CA PHE A 91 5.06 -11.47 -5.47
C PHE A 91 4.17 -11.83 -4.26
N CYS A 92 2.92 -12.25 -4.49
CA CYS A 92 2.03 -12.69 -3.44
C CYS A 92 2.59 -13.88 -2.65
N ARG A 93 3.19 -14.87 -3.30
CA ARG A 93 3.82 -16.00 -2.61
C ARG A 93 5.06 -15.59 -1.80
N SER A 94 5.88 -14.70 -2.34
CA SER A 94 7.13 -14.26 -1.70
C SER A 94 6.89 -13.32 -0.52
N TYR A 95 5.82 -12.53 -0.57
CA TYR A 95 5.51 -11.48 0.41
C TYR A 95 4.13 -11.64 1.05
N SER A 96 3.60 -12.87 1.15
CA SER A 96 2.23 -13.17 1.60
C SER A 96 1.83 -12.55 2.94
N ASN A 97 2.79 -12.32 3.86
CA ASN A 97 2.58 -11.69 5.16
C ASN A 97 2.89 -10.18 5.17
N GLN A 98 3.31 -9.62 4.04
CA GLN A 98 3.74 -8.23 3.92
C GLN A 98 3.07 -7.51 2.75
N LEU A 99 2.12 -8.15 2.08
CA LEU A 99 1.51 -7.63 0.89
C LEU A 99 0.01 -7.98 0.84
N ASP A 100 -0.84 -6.97 0.80
CA ASP A 100 -2.25 -7.10 0.43
C ASP A 100 -2.47 -6.50 -0.96
N VAL A 101 -3.33 -7.10 -1.75
CA VAL A 101 -3.69 -6.60 -3.08
C VAL A 101 -5.20 -6.61 -3.26
N VAL A 102 -5.74 -5.47 -3.67
CA VAL A 102 -7.15 -5.34 -4.05
C VAL A 102 -7.23 -5.12 -5.55
N ARG A 103 -7.93 -6.01 -6.26
CA ARG A 103 -8.15 -5.89 -7.71
C ARG A 103 -9.53 -5.35 -8.03
N LEU A 104 -9.58 -4.36 -8.90
CA LEU A 104 -10.78 -3.76 -9.45
C LEU A 104 -10.82 -3.96 -10.96
N GLU A 105 -12.01 -4.24 -11.49
CA GLU A 105 -12.31 -4.21 -12.92
C GLU A 105 -13.31 -3.08 -13.16
N VAL A 106 -12.84 -1.96 -13.71
CA VAL A 106 -13.65 -0.76 -13.91
C VAL A 106 -14.02 -0.64 -15.39
N PRO A 107 -15.32 -0.73 -15.75
CA PRO A 107 -15.75 -0.54 -17.12
C PRO A 107 -15.41 0.87 -17.63
N MET A 108 -15.07 1.00 -18.91
CA MET A 108 -14.82 2.30 -19.51
C MET A 108 -16.06 3.20 -19.43
N GLY A 109 -15.86 4.47 -19.10
CA GLY A 109 -16.93 5.45 -18.85
C GLY A 109 -17.51 5.40 -17.43
N TYR A 110 -16.97 4.56 -16.54
CA TYR A 110 -17.43 4.45 -15.16
C TYR A 110 -16.33 4.89 -14.18
N SER A 111 -16.79 5.23 -12.98
CA SER A 111 -15.92 5.47 -11.82
C SER A 111 -16.26 4.50 -10.70
N ALA A 112 -15.26 4.06 -9.97
CA ALA A 112 -15.39 3.23 -8.79
C ALA A 112 -14.72 3.90 -7.60
N LEU A 113 -15.34 3.85 -6.42
CA LEU A 113 -14.77 4.30 -5.17
C LEU A 113 -14.59 3.09 -4.25
N LEU A 114 -13.34 2.76 -3.92
CA LEU A 114 -12.98 1.75 -2.93
C LEU A 114 -12.81 2.42 -1.58
N SER A 115 -13.74 2.21 -0.66
CA SER A 115 -13.69 2.67 0.73
C SER A 115 -13.47 1.54 1.73
N ASP A 116 -13.74 0.28 1.32
CA ASP A 116 -13.47 -0.91 2.12
C ASP A 116 -12.04 -1.40 1.83
N LEU A 117 -11.08 -0.78 2.51
CA LEU A 117 -9.65 -1.09 2.38
C LEU A 117 -9.26 -2.24 3.32
N PRO A 118 -8.13 -2.94 3.08
CA PRO A 118 -7.61 -3.95 4.00
C PRO A 118 -7.51 -3.42 5.43
N LYS A 119 -7.83 -4.26 6.43
CA LYS A 119 -7.94 -3.83 7.85
C LYS A 119 -6.70 -3.14 8.38
N GLU A 120 -5.53 -3.55 7.90
CA GLU A 120 -4.25 -3.00 8.34
C GLU A 120 -3.67 -1.95 7.36
N HIS A 121 -4.45 -1.47 6.37
CA HIS A 121 -3.97 -0.55 5.34
C HIS A 121 -3.22 0.66 5.89
N ARG A 122 -3.57 1.15 7.08
CA ARG A 122 -2.87 2.26 7.76
C ARG A 122 -1.44 1.94 8.17
N LEU A 123 -1.09 0.64 8.28
CA LEU A 123 0.26 0.17 8.57
C LEU A 123 1.12 0.03 7.30
N ALA A 124 0.53 0.13 6.11
CA ALA A 124 1.27 -0.01 4.87
C ALA A 124 2.28 1.14 4.72
N GLN A 125 3.53 0.78 4.51
CA GLN A 125 4.64 1.71 4.28
C GLN A 125 4.64 2.28 2.86
N SER A 126 4.07 1.51 1.92
CA SER A 126 3.89 1.93 0.53
C SER A 126 2.56 1.41 -0.01
N ILE A 127 1.84 2.26 -0.72
CA ILE A 127 0.61 1.90 -1.42
C ILE A 127 0.78 2.32 -2.88
N VAL A 128 0.81 1.32 -3.77
CA VAL A 128 1.03 1.53 -5.20
C VAL A 128 -0.16 1.02 -6.00
N VAL A 129 -0.64 1.84 -6.91
CA VAL A 129 -1.67 1.44 -7.88
C VAL A 129 -1.00 1.03 -9.17
N PHE A 130 -1.33 -0.16 -9.66
CA PHE A 130 -0.93 -0.66 -10.97
C PHE A 130 -2.16 -0.72 -11.88
N VAL A 131 -2.06 -0.15 -13.07
CA VAL A 131 -3.12 -0.20 -14.08
C VAL A 131 -2.59 -0.97 -15.29
N ARG A 132 -3.30 -2.04 -15.67
CA ARG A 132 -2.89 -2.88 -16.79
C ARG A 132 -2.80 -2.05 -18.06
N ASN A 133 -1.66 -2.11 -18.74
CA ASN A 133 -1.34 -1.39 -19.98
C ASN A 133 -1.38 0.15 -19.88
N ALA A 134 -1.45 0.74 -18.67
CA ALA A 134 -1.49 2.18 -18.52
C ALA A 134 -0.39 2.74 -17.59
N GLY A 135 0.14 1.94 -16.65
CA GLY A 135 1.24 2.38 -15.80
C GLY A 135 1.04 2.07 -14.32
N LYS A 136 1.81 2.75 -13.48
CA LYS A 136 1.70 2.69 -12.02
C LYS A 136 1.78 4.08 -11.39
N GLY A 137 1.28 4.22 -10.16
CA GLY A 137 1.39 5.43 -9.36
C GLY A 137 1.48 5.14 -7.88
N ASP A 138 2.32 5.87 -7.16
CA ASP A 138 2.39 5.84 -5.71
C ASP A 138 1.32 6.77 -5.14
N ILE A 139 0.53 6.24 -4.19
CA ILE A 139 -0.56 6.98 -3.54
C ILE A 139 -0.38 7.06 -2.01
N THR A 140 0.75 6.64 -1.50
CA THR A 140 1.02 6.48 -0.05
C THR A 140 0.76 7.76 0.76
N THR A 141 1.07 8.93 0.21
CA THR A 141 0.96 10.22 0.91
C THR A 141 -0.38 10.93 0.72
N LEU A 142 -1.28 10.36 -0.09
CA LEU A 142 -2.57 10.98 -0.41
C LEU A 142 -3.66 10.45 0.52
N GLU A 143 -4.64 11.27 0.86
CA GLU A 143 -5.76 10.87 1.72
C GLU A 143 -6.88 10.17 0.93
N THR A 144 -7.29 10.77 -0.17
CA THR A 144 -8.35 10.26 -1.04
C THR A 144 -7.92 10.32 -2.51
N PRO A 145 -6.86 9.56 -2.89
CA PRO A 145 -6.34 9.58 -4.25
C PRO A 145 -7.38 9.13 -5.28
N TRP A 146 -7.30 9.73 -6.45
CA TRP A 146 -8.04 9.30 -7.63
C TRP A 146 -7.08 8.89 -8.74
N VAL A 147 -7.35 7.75 -9.34
CA VAL A 147 -6.62 7.22 -10.49
C VAL A 147 -7.47 7.45 -11.72
N ASN A 148 -7.07 8.38 -12.57
CA ASN A 148 -7.70 8.61 -13.87
C ASN A 148 -7.00 7.77 -14.95
N VAL A 149 -7.76 6.98 -15.69
CA VAL A 149 -7.25 6.15 -16.78
C VAL A 149 -7.87 6.61 -18.08
N SER A 150 -7.04 7.13 -18.97
CA SER A 150 -7.45 7.66 -20.28
C SER A 150 -6.45 7.28 -21.35
N LYS A 151 -6.91 6.78 -22.48
CA LYS A 151 -6.11 6.48 -23.69
C LYS A 151 -4.83 5.66 -23.42
N GLY A 152 -4.92 4.65 -22.53
CA GLY A 152 -3.78 3.80 -22.16
C GLY A 152 -2.72 4.49 -21.30
N LYS A 153 -3.07 5.58 -20.64
CA LYS A 153 -2.25 6.28 -19.64
C LYS A 153 -3.02 6.38 -18.34
N MET A 154 -2.28 6.43 -17.24
CA MET A 154 -2.86 6.72 -15.93
C MET A 154 -2.27 7.99 -15.35
N GLU A 155 -3.06 8.68 -14.56
CA GLU A 155 -2.69 9.84 -13.77
C GLU A 155 -3.23 9.69 -12.36
N VAL A 156 -2.43 10.03 -11.35
CA VAL A 156 -2.87 10.07 -9.95
C VAL A 156 -3.22 11.51 -9.59
N LEU A 157 -4.44 11.70 -9.12
CA LEU A 157 -4.97 13.00 -8.70
C LEU A 157 -5.22 12.99 -7.19
N PRO A 158 -4.90 14.07 -6.45
CA PRO A 158 -5.13 14.16 -5.00
C PRO A 158 -6.60 14.39 -4.63
N ILE A 159 -7.42 14.77 -5.59
CA ILE A 159 -8.84 15.08 -5.43
C ILE A 159 -9.65 14.43 -6.56
N PRO A 160 -10.96 14.21 -6.35
CA PRO A 160 -11.83 13.74 -7.42
C PRO A 160 -11.73 14.61 -8.65
N PRO A 161 -11.65 14.04 -9.86
CA PRO A 161 -11.73 14.82 -11.09
C PRO A 161 -13.06 15.58 -11.09
N GLY A 162 -13.01 16.87 -11.45
CA GLY A 162 -14.16 17.76 -11.41
C GLY A 162 -15.34 17.24 -12.22
N SER A 163 -16.52 17.82 -12.04
CA SER A 163 -17.86 17.39 -12.50
C SER A 163 -18.05 17.08 -13.99
N LYS A 164 -17.04 17.22 -14.81
CA LYS A 164 -17.03 16.71 -16.19
C LYS A 164 -16.90 15.19 -16.28
N ALA A 165 -16.50 14.53 -15.20
CA ALA A 165 -16.43 13.08 -15.06
C ALA A 165 -17.76 12.53 -14.48
N SER A 166 -18.90 13.04 -14.96
CA SER A 166 -20.23 12.53 -14.61
C SER A 166 -20.52 11.19 -15.33
N GLY A 167 -19.62 10.23 -15.14
CA GLY A 167 -19.96 8.83 -15.28
C GLY A 167 -20.65 8.39 -13.98
N ASN A 168 -21.56 7.42 -14.08
CA ASN A 168 -22.20 6.82 -12.91
C ASN A 168 -21.13 6.37 -11.91
N VAL A 169 -21.05 7.03 -10.76
CA VAL A 169 -20.19 6.56 -9.65
C VAL A 169 -20.83 5.27 -9.16
N VAL A 170 -20.19 4.16 -9.37
CA VAL A 170 -20.58 2.91 -8.74
C VAL A 170 -20.04 2.97 -7.32
N ASP A 171 -20.90 3.36 -6.37
CA ASP A 171 -20.58 3.38 -4.96
C ASP A 171 -20.16 1.98 -4.50
N ALA A 172 -19.03 1.94 -3.81
CA ALA A 172 -18.49 0.79 -3.09
C ALA A 172 -18.52 -0.50 -3.90
N VAL A 173 -17.45 -0.78 -4.60
CA VAL A 173 -17.29 -2.05 -5.34
C VAL A 173 -17.37 -3.22 -4.36
N LYS A 174 -18.58 -3.77 -4.20
CA LYS A 174 -18.79 -5.08 -3.60
C LYS A 174 -18.20 -6.10 -4.56
N GLY A 175 -16.99 -6.54 -4.31
CA GLY A 175 -16.36 -7.56 -5.13
C GLY A 175 -14.85 -7.36 -5.33
N ALA A 176 -14.24 -6.37 -4.69
CA ALA A 176 -12.80 -6.28 -4.62
C ALA A 176 -12.24 -7.59 -4.01
N ARG A 177 -11.42 -8.30 -4.76
CA ARG A 177 -10.76 -9.53 -4.29
C ARG A 177 -9.40 -9.14 -3.70
N THR A 178 -9.16 -9.52 -2.46
CA THR A 178 -7.80 -9.59 -1.92
C THR A 178 -7.10 -10.76 -2.61
N LEU A 179 -5.98 -10.52 -3.27
CA LEU A 179 -5.28 -11.51 -4.10
C LEU A 179 -4.12 -12.17 -3.37
N CYS A 180 -3.60 -11.53 -2.32
CA CYS A 180 -2.57 -12.06 -1.44
C CYS A 180 -3.14 -12.23 -0.03
#